data_94b38988c0423dc62abe351596a8a028
#
_entry.id   94b38988c0423dc62abe351596a8a028
#
_cell.length_a   1.000
_cell.length_b   1.000
_cell.length_c   1.000
_cell.angle_alpha   90.00
_cell.angle_beta   90.00
_cell.angle_gamma   90.00
#
_symmetry.space_group_name_H-M   'P 1'
#
loop_
_entity.id
_entity.type
_entity.pdbx_description
1 polymer ?
#
loop_
_entity_poly.entity_id
_entity_poly.type
_entity_poly.pdbx_seq_one_letter_code
_entity_poly.pdbx_strand_id
1 'polypeptide(L)'
;CDLALLTWREGLPPTGSKGEILLEKLNELTSSGTKIIVFSQFTSFLKILKNSITEQIPDLQILELTGSTRNRTLPVDTFENSPGPTVMLASLKAAGLGVTLKSADYVFLMDPWWNPAIEEQAIDRAHRLGRTKPTFVYRLVTKGTVEERVRALQISKKETFQKIIGDMDRPNALTDHFTNLKDLVELTDSKGLRA
;
A
#
# COMPACT_ATOMS: atom_id res chain seq x y z
N CYS A 1 -10.99 5.44 -3.17
CA CYS A 1 -11.24 6.42 -4.22
C CYS A 1 -10.49 7.68 -3.88
N ASP A 2 -9.56 8.03 -4.71
CA ASP A 2 -8.70 9.16 -4.45
C ASP A 2 -9.45 10.43 -4.71
N LEU A 3 -10.04 11.00 -3.64
CA LEU A 3 -10.65 12.32 -3.70
C LEU A 3 -9.63 13.38 -4.16
N ALA A 4 -8.35 13.14 -3.99
CA ALA A 4 -7.29 14.04 -4.48
C ALA A 4 -7.30 14.20 -6.00
N LEU A 5 -7.80 13.21 -6.75
CA LEU A 5 -7.98 13.31 -8.21
C LEU A 5 -9.30 14.00 -8.61
N LEU A 6 -10.26 14.09 -7.68
CA LEU A 6 -11.58 14.65 -7.93
C LEU A 6 -11.76 16.06 -7.34
N THR A 7 -10.85 16.51 -6.50
CA THR A 7 -11.04 17.74 -5.73
C THR A 7 -10.10 18.86 -6.14
N TRP A 8 -10.41 19.50 -7.24
CA TRP A 8 -10.36 20.94 -7.33
C TRP A 8 -11.61 21.53 -6.66
N ARG A 9 -11.90 21.13 -5.43
CA ARG A 9 -12.85 21.86 -4.60
C ARG A 9 -12.06 22.88 -3.81
N GLU A 10 -12.39 24.16 -4.00
CA GLU A 10 -11.84 25.25 -3.20
C GLU A 10 -11.87 24.88 -1.70
N GLY A 11 -10.73 24.95 -1.05
CA GLY A 11 -10.58 24.75 0.38
C GLY A 11 -10.20 23.34 0.87
N LEU A 12 -10.00 22.36 -0.02
CA LEU A 12 -9.45 21.06 0.39
C LEU A 12 -7.95 20.99 0.04
N PRO A 13 -7.11 20.41 0.93
CA PRO A 13 -5.70 20.24 0.63
C PRO A 13 -5.53 19.33 -0.61
N PRO A 14 -4.56 19.62 -1.48
CA PRO A 14 -4.35 18.86 -2.72
C PRO A 14 -4.07 17.38 -2.48
N THR A 15 -3.59 17.01 -1.29
CA THR A 15 -3.29 15.64 -0.87
C THR A 15 -4.49 14.90 -0.25
N GLY A 16 -5.57 15.61 0.10
CA GLY A 16 -6.69 15.05 0.86
C GLY A 16 -6.29 14.57 2.27
N SER A 17 -7.26 14.08 3.03
CA SER A 17 -7.05 13.71 4.44
C SER A 17 -5.97 12.63 4.67
N LYS A 18 -5.81 11.67 3.76
CA LYS A 18 -4.75 10.68 3.87
C LYS A 18 -3.36 11.27 3.67
N GLY A 19 -3.25 12.22 2.73
CA GLY A 19 -2.00 12.93 2.49
C GLY A 19 -1.60 13.78 3.68
N GLU A 20 -2.55 14.45 4.33
CA GLU A 20 -2.30 15.22 5.56
C GLU A 20 -1.79 14.33 6.69
N ILE A 21 -2.46 13.20 6.95
CA ILE A 21 -2.02 12.22 7.96
C ILE A 21 -0.61 11.71 7.63
N LEU A 22 -0.32 11.45 6.35
CA LEU A 22 1.02 11.03 5.94
C LEU A 22 2.05 12.13 6.19
N LEU A 23 1.78 13.39 5.80
CA LEU A 23 2.68 14.52 5.99
C LEU A 23 2.98 14.77 7.46
N GLU A 24 1.97 14.71 8.34
CA GLU A 24 2.14 14.78 9.79
C GLU A 24 3.07 13.66 10.29
N LYS A 25 2.84 12.42 9.87
CA LYS A 25 3.69 11.28 10.23
C LYS A 25 5.11 11.40 9.67
N LEU A 26 5.28 11.90 8.47
CA LEU A 26 6.61 12.13 7.91
C LEU A 26 7.39 13.16 8.75
N ASN A 27 6.76 14.26 9.14
CA ASN A 27 7.38 15.26 10.02
C ASN A 27 7.84 14.66 11.36
N GLU A 28 7.02 13.78 11.96
CA GLU A 28 7.38 13.11 13.21
C GLU A 28 8.56 12.14 13.04
N LEU A 29 8.58 11.38 11.96
CA LEU A 29 9.49 10.25 11.75
C LEU A 29 10.85 10.67 11.17
N THR A 30 10.90 11.72 10.38
CA THR A 30 12.12 12.14 9.66
C THR A 30 13.20 12.71 10.57
N SER A 31 12.83 13.18 11.78
CA SER A 31 13.79 13.70 12.78
C SER A 31 14.85 12.69 13.23
N SER A 32 14.67 11.40 12.99
CA SER A 32 15.53 10.30 13.47
C SER A 32 16.32 9.54 12.40
N GLY A 33 16.49 10.10 11.20
CA GLY A 33 17.19 9.40 10.10
C GLY A 33 16.44 8.21 9.50
N THR A 34 15.14 8.19 9.65
CA THR A 34 14.25 7.07 9.31
C THR A 34 14.05 6.90 7.81
N LYS A 35 13.97 5.67 7.35
CA LYS A 35 13.68 5.32 5.95
C LYS A 35 12.24 4.87 5.79
N ILE A 36 11.52 5.54 4.90
CA ILE A 36 10.08 5.38 4.74
C ILE A 36 9.74 5.02 3.29
N ILE A 37 8.86 4.04 3.10
CA ILE A 37 8.29 3.72 1.80
C ILE A 37 6.81 4.07 1.79
N VAL A 38 6.36 4.77 0.77
CA VAL A 38 4.96 5.12 0.54
C VAL A 38 4.50 4.46 -0.74
N PHE A 39 3.58 3.50 -0.62
CA PHE A 39 2.98 2.81 -1.75
C PHE A 39 1.63 3.40 -2.12
N SER A 40 1.42 3.62 -3.42
CA SER A 40 0.10 3.90 -3.98
C SER A 40 -0.05 3.23 -5.35
N GLN A 41 -1.28 2.87 -5.72
CA GLN A 41 -1.60 2.43 -7.07
C GLN A 41 -1.69 3.62 -8.04
N PHE A 42 -1.92 4.83 -7.54
CA PHE A 42 -2.12 6.06 -8.31
C PHE A 42 -0.84 6.87 -8.42
N THR A 43 -0.15 6.78 -9.55
CA THR A 43 1.09 7.54 -9.78
C THR A 43 0.87 9.06 -9.83
N SER A 44 -0.32 9.52 -10.22
CA SER A 44 -0.72 10.93 -10.14
C SER A 44 -0.77 11.44 -8.70
N PHE A 45 -1.29 10.63 -7.78
CA PHE A 45 -1.31 10.94 -6.36
C PHE A 45 0.12 10.99 -5.77
N LEU A 46 1.00 10.08 -6.16
CA LEU A 46 2.41 10.13 -5.75
C LEU A 46 3.10 11.42 -6.18
N LYS A 47 2.76 11.96 -7.37
CA LYS A 47 3.28 13.27 -7.83
C LYS A 47 2.78 14.43 -6.95
N ILE A 48 1.51 14.43 -6.60
CA ILE A 48 0.92 15.43 -5.69
C ILE A 48 1.63 15.35 -4.33
N LEU A 49 1.75 14.15 -3.77
CA LEU A 49 2.46 13.92 -2.50
C LEU A 49 3.91 14.42 -2.57
N LYS A 50 4.63 14.14 -3.66
CA LYS A 50 5.99 14.62 -3.84
C LYS A 50 6.08 16.12 -3.70
N ASN A 51 5.21 16.86 -4.40
CA ASN A 51 5.21 18.31 -4.32
C ASN A 51 4.94 18.81 -2.90
N SER A 52 3.90 18.27 -2.25
CA SER A 52 3.55 18.67 -0.88
C SER A 52 4.64 18.31 0.14
N ILE A 53 5.32 17.17 -0.01
CA ILE A 53 6.46 16.80 0.86
C ILE A 53 7.63 17.76 0.62
N THR A 54 7.94 18.10 -0.64
CA THR A 54 9.02 19.04 -0.96
C THR A 54 8.78 20.43 -0.38
N GLU A 55 7.52 20.88 -0.37
CA GLU A 55 7.13 22.18 0.20
C GLU A 55 7.20 22.20 1.73
N GLN A 56 6.76 21.13 2.39
CA GLN A 56 6.62 21.09 3.85
C GLN A 56 7.85 20.55 4.58
N ILE A 57 8.63 19.70 3.92
CA ILE A 57 9.82 19.04 4.51
C ILE A 57 10.97 19.13 3.50
N PRO A 58 11.55 20.35 3.29
CA PRO A 58 12.52 20.59 2.21
C PRO A 58 13.81 19.77 2.31
N ASP A 59 14.22 19.38 3.52
CA ASP A 59 15.48 18.61 3.76
C ASP A 59 15.29 17.10 3.62
N LEU A 60 14.06 16.63 3.32
CA LEU A 60 13.77 15.20 3.18
C LEU A 60 14.14 14.72 1.78
N GLN A 61 15.01 13.73 1.69
CA GLN A 61 15.34 13.09 0.42
C GLN A 61 14.14 12.29 -0.11
N ILE A 62 13.66 12.64 -1.30
CA ILE A 62 12.53 11.97 -1.95
C ILE A 62 13.05 11.19 -3.17
N LEU A 63 12.73 9.91 -3.20
CA LEU A 63 13.03 9.01 -4.31
C LEU A 63 11.73 8.48 -4.92
N GLU A 64 11.75 8.18 -6.22
CA GLU A 64 10.58 7.69 -6.94
C GLU A 64 10.85 6.34 -7.61
N LEU A 65 9.94 5.38 -7.38
CA LEU A 65 9.97 4.06 -8.02
C LEU A 65 8.60 3.76 -8.64
N THR A 66 8.43 4.13 -9.89
CA THR A 66 7.17 3.98 -10.62
C THR A 66 7.36 3.18 -11.91
N GLY A 67 6.29 2.90 -12.65
CA GLY A 67 6.37 2.26 -13.96
C GLY A 67 7.20 3.05 -14.98
N SER A 68 7.32 4.37 -14.83
CA SER A 68 8.12 5.25 -15.69
C SER A 68 9.61 5.30 -15.32
N THR A 69 10.01 4.75 -14.18
CA THR A 69 11.41 4.73 -13.73
C THR A 69 12.21 3.77 -14.61
N ARG A 70 13.06 4.32 -15.48
CA ARG A 70 13.87 3.55 -16.44
C ARG A 70 14.98 2.75 -15.74
N ASN A 71 15.77 3.43 -14.90
CA ASN A 71 16.81 2.77 -14.09
C ASN A 71 16.28 2.63 -12.65
N ARG A 72 15.83 1.43 -12.30
CA ARG A 72 15.27 1.13 -10.98
C ARG A 72 16.32 0.87 -9.92
N THR A 73 17.50 0.48 -10.31
CA THR A 73 18.63 0.19 -9.41
C THR A 73 19.06 1.48 -8.69
N LEU A 74 19.15 2.58 -9.41
CA LEU A 74 19.60 3.86 -8.85
C LEU A 74 18.78 4.33 -7.63
N PRO A 75 17.45 4.51 -7.69
CA PRO A 75 16.69 4.93 -6.52
C PRO A 75 16.71 3.88 -5.39
N VAL A 76 16.79 2.61 -5.72
CA VAL A 76 16.90 1.53 -4.72
C VAL A 76 18.23 1.59 -3.99
N ASP A 77 19.34 1.67 -4.71
CA ASP A 77 20.68 1.77 -4.12
C ASP A 77 20.84 3.07 -3.31
N THR A 78 20.28 4.17 -3.80
CA THR A 78 20.27 5.44 -3.08
C THR A 78 19.47 5.30 -1.78
N PHE A 79 18.29 4.65 -1.81
CA PHE A 79 17.47 4.42 -0.63
C PHE A 79 18.20 3.54 0.39
N GLU A 80 18.81 2.43 -0.05
CA GLU A 80 19.51 1.50 0.83
C GLU A 80 20.74 2.15 1.50
N ASN A 81 21.47 3.01 0.79
CA ASN A 81 22.74 3.56 1.25
C ASN A 81 22.64 5.00 1.80
N SER A 82 21.49 5.65 1.72
CA SER A 82 21.31 7.00 2.28
C SER A 82 21.59 7.02 3.78
N PRO A 83 22.41 7.95 4.27
CA PRO A 83 22.68 8.09 5.70
C PRO A 83 21.61 8.85 6.48
N GLY A 84 20.75 9.59 5.75
CA GLY A 84 19.73 10.48 6.33
C GLY A 84 18.30 9.99 6.10
N PRO A 85 17.31 10.77 6.58
CA PRO A 85 15.92 10.48 6.38
C PRO A 85 15.57 10.47 4.89
N THR A 86 14.94 9.41 4.45
CA THR A 86 14.65 9.20 3.02
C THR A 86 13.25 8.63 2.83
N VAL A 87 12.49 9.20 1.93
CA VAL A 87 11.19 8.69 1.49
C VAL A 87 11.26 8.14 0.08
N MET A 88 10.82 6.91 -0.10
CA MET A 88 10.60 6.29 -1.41
C MET A 88 9.12 6.33 -1.76
N LEU A 89 8.73 7.09 -2.76
CA LEU A 89 7.40 7.07 -3.34
C LEU A 89 7.33 6.01 -4.43
N ALA A 90 6.61 4.92 -4.18
CA ALA A 90 6.63 3.76 -5.06
C ALA A 90 5.21 3.36 -5.52
N SER A 91 5.08 2.97 -6.79
CA SER A 91 3.85 2.33 -7.22
C SER A 91 3.85 0.85 -6.84
N LEU A 92 2.71 0.32 -6.37
CA LEU A 92 2.57 -1.10 -6.01
C LEU A 92 3.03 -2.05 -7.12
N LYS A 93 2.73 -1.71 -8.39
CA LYS A 93 3.16 -2.50 -9.55
C LYS A 93 4.69 -2.50 -9.74
N ALA A 94 5.34 -1.36 -9.49
CA ALA A 94 6.79 -1.26 -9.64
C ALA A 94 7.55 -2.03 -8.55
N ALA A 95 7.01 -2.04 -7.32
CA ALA A 95 7.56 -2.81 -6.21
C ALA A 95 7.50 -4.34 -6.45
N GLY A 96 6.48 -4.82 -7.17
CA GLY A 96 6.36 -6.24 -7.55
C GLY A 96 7.48 -6.77 -8.47
N LEU A 97 8.27 -5.89 -9.08
CA LEU A 97 9.25 -6.24 -10.12
C LEU A 97 10.68 -6.52 -9.59
N GLY A 98 10.77 -7.23 -8.47
CA GLY A 98 12.05 -7.82 -8.03
C GLY A 98 13.01 -6.89 -7.27
N VAL A 99 12.60 -5.68 -6.91
CA VAL A 99 13.41 -4.78 -6.08
C VAL A 99 13.38 -5.20 -4.61
N THR A 100 14.46 -4.94 -3.89
CA THR A 100 14.59 -5.23 -2.46
C THR A 100 14.86 -3.92 -1.72
N LEU A 101 14.07 -3.62 -0.67
CA LEU A 101 14.10 -2.38 0.09
C LEU A 101 14.23 -2.68 1.59
N LYS A 102 15.36 -3.31 1.98
CA LYS A 102 15.58 -3.86 3.33
C LYS A 102 15.73 -2.78 4.41
N SER A 103 16.11 -1.57 4.02
CA SER A 103 16.38 -0.49 4.96
C SER A 103 15.13 0.24 5.45
N ALA A 104 13.93 -0.10 4.96
CA ALA A 104 12.71 0.59 5.31
C ALA A 104 12.29 0.35 6.76
N ASP A 105 12.17 1.40 7.55
CA ASP A 105 11.65 1.36 8.93
C ASP A 105 10.13 1.40 8.94
N TYR A 106 9.55 2.17 8.00
CA TYR A 106 8.11 2.35 7.88
C TYR A 106 7.65 2.13 6.45
N VAL A 107 6.48 1.52 6.32
CA VAL A 107 5.77 1.32 5.05
C VAL A 107 4.36 1.88 5.19
N PHE A 108 3.99 2.78 4.30
CA PHE A 108 2.63 3.32 4.20
C PHE A 108 1.97 2.81 2.93
N LEU A 109 0.82 2.16 3.07
CA LEU A 109 -0.06 1.79 1.97
C LEU A 109 -1.19 2.82 1.92
N MET A 110 -1.17 3.68 0.92
CA MET A 110 -2.10 4.81 0.81
C MET A 110 -3.49 4.39 0.35
N ASP A 111 -3.58 3.31 -0.41
CA ASP A 111 -4.84 2.79 -0.95
C ASP A 111 -4.85 1.27 -0.90
N PRO A 112 -5.98 0.63 -0.54
CA PRO A 112 -6.10 -0.81 -0.55
C PRO A 112 -6.18 -1.34 -1.99
N TRP A 113 -5.48 -2.43 -2.28
CA TRP A 113 -5.51 -3.10 -3.57
C TRP A 113 -6.50 -4.26 -3.56
N TRP A 114 -7.20 -4.50 -4.67
CA TRP A 114 -8.15 -5.62 -4.79
C TRP A 114 -7.54 -7.00 -4.49
N ASN A 115 -6.27 -7.18 -4.83
CA ASN A 115 -5.54 -8.41 -4.57
C ASN A 115 -4.58 -8.20 -3.38
N PRO A 116 -4.86 -8.78 -2.19
CA PRO A 116 -4.02 -8.62 -1.01
C PRO A 116 -2.61 -9.16 -1.21
N ALA A 117 -2.41 -10.17 -2.09
CA ALA A 117 -1.09 -10.73 -2.35
C ALA A 117 -0.11 -9.70 -2.95
N ILE A 118 -0.59 -8.71 -3.70
CA ILE A 118 0.27 -7.64 -4.24
C ILE A 118 0.73 -6.70 -3.13
N GLU A 119 -0.13 -6.38 -2.16
CA GLU A 119 0.28 -5.60 -0.99
C GLU A 119 1.29 -6.37 -0.15
N GLU A 120 1.02 -7.65 0.14
CA GLU A 120 1.93 -8.51 0.91
C GLU A 120 3.28 -8.64 0.20
N GLN A 121 3.29 -8.85 -1.12
CA GLN A 121 4.51 -8.87 -1.91
C GLN A 121 5.31 -7.56 -1.79
N ALA A 122 4.63 -6.40 -1.82
CA ALA A 122 5.30 -5.10 -1.67
C ALA A 122 5.87 -4.93 -0.25
N ILE A 123 5.13 -5.37 0.78
CA ILE A 123 5.58 -5.37 2.18
C ILE A 123 6.78 -6.30 2.37
N ASP A 124 6.76 -7.50 1.80
CA ASP A 124 7.85 -8.47 1.90
C ASP A 124 9.16 -7.96 1.28
N ARG A 125 9.09 -7.04 0.31
CA ARG A 125 10.28 -6.36 -0.22
C ARG A 125 10.95 -5.45 0.79
N ALA A 126 10.15 -4.88 1.70
CA ALA A 126 10.62 -4.07 2.82
C ALA A 126 10.99 -4.91 4.05
N HIS A 127 10.32 -6.06 4.24
CA HIS A 127 10.55 -6.98 5.35
C HIS A 127 11.18 -8.29 4.86
N ARG A 128 12.50 -8.37 4.86
CA ARG A 128 13.23 -9.58 4.43
C ARG A 128 14.00 -10.21 5.59
N LEU A 129 14.15 -11.55 5.53
CA LEU A 129 14.97 -12.34 6.46
C LEU A 129 16.38 -11.74 6.62
N GLY A 130 16.81 -11.57 7.87
CA GLY A 130 18.13 -11.02 8.23
C GLY A 130 18.11 -9.59 8.74
N ARG A 131 16.95 -8.91 8.79
CA ARG A 131 16.81 -7.60 9.44
C ARG A 131 16.58 -7.77 10.94
N THR A 132 17.35 -7.06 11.77
CA THR A 132 17.23 -7.08 13.23
C THR A 132 16.19 -6.09 13.77
N LYS A 133 15.86 -5.03 12.98
CA LYS A 133 14.87 -4.02 13.37
C LYS A 133 13.49 -4.35 12.78
N PRO A 134 12.40 -4.13 13.53
CA PRO A 134 11.05 -4.28 13.01
C PRO A 134 10.75 -3.26 11.93
N THR A 135 9.90 -3.63 10.96
CA THR A 135 9.33 -2.70 9.98
C THR A 135 7.85 -2.46 10.35
N PHE A 136 7.47 -1.21 10.51
CA PHE A 136 6.09 -0.83 10.82
C PHE A 136 5.30 -0.60 9.54
N VAL A 137 4.13 -1.24 9.42
CA VAL A 137 3.29 -1.15 8.23
C VAL A 137 1.97 -0.47 8.57
N TYR A 138 1.72 0.69 7.96
CA TYR A 138 0.49 1.46 8.07
C TYR A 138 -0.36 1.29 6.80
N ARG A 139 -1.62 0.93 6.99
CA ARG A 139 -2.61 0.89 5.92
C ARG A 139 -3.64 1.98 6.15
N LEU A 140 -3.68 2.96 5.24
CA LEU A 140 -4.62 4.07 5.32
C LEU A 140 -5.90 3.72 4.55
N VAL A 141 -7.02 3.70 5.27
CA VAL A 141 -8.34 3.38 4.72
C VAL A 141 -9.29 4.51 5.06
N THR A 142 -9.95 5.07 4.05
CA THR A 142 -10.92 6.14 4.25
C THR A 142 -12.26 5.54 4.69
N LYS A 143 -12.71 5.94 5.89
CA LYS A 143 -13.98 5.48 6.47
C LYS A 143 -15.18 5.94 5.65
N GLY A 144 -16.21 5.10 5.54
CA GLY A 144 -17.43 5.41 4.78
C GLY A 144 -17.26 5.35 3.27
N THR A 145 -16.18 4.76 2.74
CA THR A 145 -15.90 4.67 1.30
C THR A 145 -15.81 3.23 0.79
N VAL A 146 -15.66 3.09 -0.53
CA VAL A 146 -15.40 1.80 -1.17
C VAL A 146 -14.15 1.10 -0.63
N GLU A 147 -13.20 1.84 -0.07
CA GLU A 147 -11.97 1.28 0.47
C GLU A 147 -12.22 0.35 1.67
N GLU A 148 -13.20 0.67 2.52
CA GLU A 148 -13.60 -0.25 3.60
C GLU A 148 -14.15 -1.57 3.04
N ARG A 149 -14.93 -1.52 1.96
CA ARG A 149 -15.44 -2.72 1.29
C ARG A 149 -14.32 -3.54 0.67
N VAL A 150 -13.37 -2.89 0.00
CA VAL A 150 -12.17 -3.56 -0.55
C VAL A 150 -11.39 -4.23 0.58
N ARG A 151 -11.21 -3.54 1.71
CA ARG A 151 -10.51 -4.09 2.86
C ARG A 151 -11.23 -5.29 3.48
N ALA A 152 -12.54 -5.22 3.62
CA ALA A 152 -13.36 -6.33 4.10
C ALA A 152 -13.24 -7.56 3.17
N LEU A 153 -13.27 -7.35 1.85
CA LEU A 153 -13.06 -8.42 0.86
C LEU A 153 -11.65 -9.02 0.93
N GLN A 154 -10.61 -8.21 1.17
CA GLN A 154 -9.25 -8.70 1.36
C GLN A 154 -9.16 -9.64 2.57
N ILE A 155 -9.77 -9.25 3.69
CA ILE A 155 -9.79 -10.06 4.93
C ILE A 155 -10.50 -11.38 4.67
N SER A 156 -11.70 -11.35 4.09
CA SER A 156 -12.47 -12.54 3.77
C SER A 156 -11.72 -13.50 2.83
N LYS A 157 -11.07 -12.98 1.78
CA LYS A 157 -10.23 -13.79 0.88
C LYS A 157 -9.07 -14.46 1.62
N LYS A 158 -8.42 -13.74 2.52
CA LYS A 158 -7.30 -14.28 3.31
C LYS A 158 -7.76 -15.41 4.24
N GLU A 159 -8.87 -15.22 4.93
CA GLU A 159 -9.47 -16.23 5.80
C GLU A 159 -9.89 -17.47 5.02
N THR A 160 -10.53 -17.29 3.86
CA THR A 160 -10.93 -18.40 2.97
C THR A 160 -9.70 -19.17 2.51
N PHE A 161 -8.64 -18.48 2.08
CA PHE A 161 -7.40 -19.13 1.65
C PHE A 161 -6.72 -19.89 2.77
N GLN A 162 -6.69 -19.34 3.99
CA GLN A 162 -6.14 -20.01 5.17
C GLN A 162 -6.93 -21.26 5.55
N LYS A 163 -8.27 -21.21 5.45
CA LYS A 163 -9.13 -22.38 5.67
C LYS A 163 -8.86 -23.47 4.64
N ILE A 164 -8.76 -23.11 3.35
CA ILE A 164 -8.48 -24.08 2.29
C ILE A 164 -7.13 -24.77 2.50
N ILE A 165 -6.07 -24.01 2.84
CA ILE A 165 -4.75 -24.59 3.10
C ILE A 165 -4.76 -25.45 4.38
N GLY A 166 -5.43 -24.99 5.45
CA GLY A 166 -5.52 -25.74 6.70
C GLY A 166 -6.33 -27.04 6.59
N ASP A 167 -7.23 -27.13 5.62
CA ASP A 167 -8.08 -28.30 5.38
C ASP A 167 -7.56 -29.21 4.24
N MET A 168 -6.40 -28.90 3.63
CA MET A 168 -5.85 -29.71 2.51
C MET A 168 -5.60 -31.18 2.85
N ASP A 169 -5.53 -31.53 4.12
CA ASP A 169 -5.38 -32.92 4.57
C ASP A 169 -6.74 -33.68 4.66
N ARG A 170 -7.87 -33.03 4.34
CA ARG A 170 -9.20 -33.67 4.38
C ARG A 170 -9.68 -34.06 2.99
N PRO A 171 -10.08 -35.33 2.74
CA PRO A 171 -10.74 -35.71 1.50
C PRO A 171 -12.03 -34.90 1.33
N ASN A 172 -12.21 -34.25 0.17
CA ASN A 172 -13.35 -33.38 -0.23
C ASN A 172 -13.32 -31.92 0.25
N ALA A 173 -12.30 -31.43 0.96
CA ALA A 173 -12.21 -30.04 1.40
C ALA A 173 -12.34 -29.03 0.24
N LEU A 174 -11.78 -29.33 -0.93
CA LEU A 174 -11.86 -28.49 -2.12
C LEU A 174 -13.30 -28.34 -2.64
N THR A 175 -14.09 -29.42 -2.64
CA THR A 175 -15.46 -29.40 -3.17
C THR A 175 -16.39 -28.57 -2.29
N ASP A 176 -16.26 -28.69 -0.97
CA ASP A 176 -17.05 -27.93 0.00
C ASP A 176 -16.74 -26.43 -0.06
N HIS A 177 -15.46 -26.07 -0.28
CA HIS A 177 -15.06 -24.68 -0.42
C HIS A 177 -15.48 -24.05 -1.74
N PHE A 178 -15.53 -24.81 -2.85
CA PHE A 178 -16.06 -24.33 -4.13
C PHE A 178 -17.56 -24.06 -4.07
N THR A 179 -18.32 -24.85 -3.32
CA THR A 179 -19.75 -24.62 -3.09
C THR A 179 -19.96 -23.31 -2.30
N ASN A 180 -19.20 -23.10 -1.21
CA ASN A 180 -19.26 -21.88 -0.42
C ASN A 180 -18.82 -20.61 -1.21
N LEU A 181 -17.86 -20.72 -2.13
CA LEU A 181 -17.46 -19.62 -3.01
C LEU A 181 -18.56 -19.26 -4.01
N LYS A 182 -19.29 -20.24 -4.50
CA LYS A 182 -20.42 -20.04 -5.40
C LYS A 182 -21.56 -19.30 -4.70
N ASP A 183 -21.88 -19.70 -3.47
CA ASP A 183 -22.86 -19.02 -2.62
C ASP A 183 -22.46 -17.57 -2.29
N LEU A 184 -21.17 -17.30 -2.10
CA LEU A 184 -20.64 -15.96 -1.89
C LEU A 184 -20.76 -15.06 -3.13
N VAL A 185 -20.57 -15.61 -4.32
CA VAL A 185 -20.76 -14.88 -5.60
C VAL A 185 -22.24 -14.59 -5.85
N GLU A 186 -23.12 -15.54 -5.58
CA GLU A 186 -24.58 -15.37 -5.73
C GLU A 186 -25.16 -14.37 -4.73
N LEU A 187 -24.61 -14.28 -3.50
CA LEU A 187 -25.00 -13.28 -2.50
C LEU A 187 -24.58 -11.85 -2.88
N THR A 188 -23.52 -11.69 -3.68
CA THR A 188 -23.11 -10.37 -4.19
C THR A 188 -23.97 -9.89 -5.33
N ASP A 189 -24.49 -10.78 -6.16
CA ASP A 189 -25.39 -10.44 -7.28
C ASP A 189 -26.81 -10.10 -6.80
N SER A 190 -27.29 -10.70 -5.71
CA SER A 190 -28.66 -10.51 -5.22
C SER A 190 -28.87 -9.24 -4.37
N LYS A 191 -27.81 -8.54 -3.94
CA LYS A 191 -27.89 -7.30 -3.12
C LYS A 191 -27.45 -6.01 -3.83
N GLY A 192 -27.14 -6.06 -5.10
CA GLY A 192 -26.43 -5.01 -5.82
C GLY A 192 -27.16 -4.22 -6.89
N LEU A 193 -28.48 -4.43 -7.14
CA LEU A 193 -29.17 -3.64 -8.17
C LEU A 193 -30.65 -3.42 -7.80
N ARG A 194 -30.92 -2.51 -6.90
CA ARG A 194 -32.18 -1.76 -6.87
C ARG A 194 -31.92 -0.32 -6.43
N ALA A 195 -32.27 0.58 -7.38
CA ALA A 195 -32.40 2.02 -7.39
C ALA A 195 -31.13 2.79 -7.70
#